data_edc1ebc529c96ece7c394f2959089a6e
#
_entry.id   edc1ebc529c96ece7c394f2959089a6e
#
_cell.length_a   1.000
_cell.length_b   1.000
_cell.length_c   1.000
_cell.angle_alpha   90.00
_cell.angle_beta   90.00
_cell.angle_gamma   90.00
#
_symmetry.space_group_name_H-M   'P 1'
#
loop_
_entity.id
_entity.type
_entity.pdbx_description
1 polymer ?
#
loop_
_entity_poly.entity_id
_entity_poly.type
_entity_poly.pdbx_seq_one_letter_code
_entity_poly.pdbx_strand_id
1 'polypeptide(L)'
;MVLVVGETARAESFSLNGYAKNTNPELSKLDIINFNNVSSCGTATAVSVPCMFSGMPRKDYDEQLASHREGLLDIAQRAGYKVTWIDNNSGCKGACDRVEQFKIPEPLQQKWCQDAECFDDILIESLKAYLTTIPKDDTRPRLIVLHQMGSHGPAYYKRVPEAFKVFKPTCDTNAIQGCTRDALLNSYDNTLLYTDYVLDSLIETLKNTTQYETGLWYLSDHGESTGESGMYLHGAPYAIAPTQQTHVPMLMWFSDLWKKQATEQIKCLAKQNKNQLS
;
A
#
# COMPACT_ATOMS: atom_id res chain seq x y z
N MET A 1 -12.96 -7.12 -3.12
CA MET A 1 -11.50 -7.04 -2.86
C MET A 1 -11.11 -5.60 -2.73
N VAL A 2 -10.36 -5.25 -1.67
CA VAL A 2 -9.67 -3.96 -1.54
C VAL A 2 -8.18 -4.21 -1.82
N LEU A 3 -7.60 -3.48 -2.76
CA LEU A 3 -6.18 -3.46 -3.05
C LEU A 3 -5.60 -2.15 -2.50
N VAL A 4 -4.67 -2.24 -1.56
CA VAL A 4 -3.97 -1.08 -1.00
C VAL A 4 -2.59 -0.99 -1.65
N VAL A 5 -2.39 0.05 -2.45
CA VAL A 5 -1.08 0.41 -2.98
C VAL A 5 -0.38 1.22 -1.91
N GLY A 6 0.58 0.59 -1.25
CA GLY A 6 1.45 1.25 -0.27
C GLY A 6 2.51 2.09 -0.98
N GLU A 7 3.05 3.07 -0.26
CA GLU A 7 4.05 4.01 -0.75
C GLU A 7 5.32 3.88 0.09
N THR A 8 6.44 3.65 -0.56
CA THR A 8 7.79 3.76 0.02
C THR A 8 8.05 2.83 1.22
N ALA A 9 7.32 1.72 1.38
CA ALA A 9 7.53 0.78 2.47
C ALA A 9 8.54 -0.31 2.08
N ARG A 10 9.58 -0.52 2.90
CA ARG A 10 10.58 -1.58 2.70
C ARG A 10 10.29 -2.80 3.56
N ALA A 11 10.46 -3.99 2.98
CA ALA A 11 10.15 -5.27 3.65
C ALA A 11 10.98 -5.50 4.91
N GLU A 12 12.26 -5.09 4.92
CA GLU A 12 13.18 -5.30 6.05
C GLU A 12 12.79 -4.56 7.32
N SER A 13 11.97 -3.49 7.22
CA SER A 13 11.48 -2.73 8.38
C SER A 13 10.11 -3.20 8.90
N PHE A 14 9.56 -4.27 8.34
CA PHE A 14 8.35 -4.92 8.86
C PHE A 14 8.73 -5.95 9.92
N SER A 15 8.17 -5.82 11.14
CA SER A 15 8.35 -6.82 12.20
C SER A 15 7.78 -8.20 11.83
N LEU A 16 6.80 -8.26 10.93
CA LEU A 16 6.30 -9.50 10.31
C LEU A 16 7.38 -10.24 9.51
N ASN A 17 8.43 -9.56 9.07
CA ASN A 17 9.59 -10.12 8.36
C ASN A 17 10.82 -10.29 9.26
N GLY A 18 10.67 -10.11 10.57
CA GLY A 18 11.75 -10.29 11.56
C GLY A 18 12.50 -9.02 11.94
N TYR A 19 11.99 -7.83 11.61
CA TYR A 19 12.57 -6.57 12.07
C TYR A 19 12.52 -6.47 13.60
N ALA A 20 13.58 -5.94 14.23
CA ALA A 20 13.73 -5.92 15.66
C ALA A 20 12.74 -4.99 16.39
N LYS A 21 12.34 -3.88 15.75
CA LYS A 21 11.30 -3.00 16.28
C LYS A 21 9.93 -3.51 15.88
N ASN A 22 8.96 -3.44 16.80
CA ASN A 22 7.59 -3.88 16.54
C ASN A 22 6.83 -2.83 15.73
N THR A 23 7.01 -2.86 14.42
CA THR A 23 6.36 -1.96 13.46
C THR A 23 5.01 -2.46 12.96
N ASN A 24 4.64 -3.72 13.26
CA ASN A 24 3.37 -4.31 12.85
C ASN A 24 2.62 -4.96 14.03
N PRO A 25 2.35 -4.24 15.14
CA PRO A 25 1.72 -4.82 16.33
C PRO A 25 0.28 -5.29 16.09
N GLU A 26 -0.48 -4.62 15.22
CA GLU A 26 -1.88 -4.97 14.97
C GLU A 26 -2.01 -6.09 13.93
N LEU A 27 -1.33 -5.99 12.80
CA LEU A 27 -1.34 -7.01 11.75
C LEU A 27 -0.80 -8.36 12.26
N SER A 28 0.13 -8.36 13.22
CA SER A 28 0.66 -9.61 13.81
C SER A 28 -0.37 -10.43 14.57
N LYS A 29 -1.51 -9.84 14.95
CA LYS A 29 -2.63 -10.50 15.66
C LYS A 29 -3.64 -11.11 14.67
N LEU A 30 -3.53 -10.80 13.37
CA LEU A 30 -4.49 -11.20 12.36
C LEU A 30 -4.03 -12.47 11.61
N ASP A 31 -5.00 -13.23 11.13
CA ASP A 31 -4.75 -14.35 10.21
C ASP A 31 -4.53 -13.82 8.79
N ILE A 32 -3.31 -13.37 8.52
CA ILE A 32 -2.86 -12.83 7.25
C ILE A 32 -1.89 -13.79 6.55
N ILE A 33 -1.84 -13.72 5.22
CA ILE A 33 -0.80 -14.34 4.43
C ILE A 33 0.25 -13.25 4.15
N ASN A 34 1.42 -13.38 4.80
CA ASN A 34 2.53 -12.45 4.63
C ASN A 34 3.55 -13.02 3.63
N PHE A 35 3.83 -12.28 2.55
CA PHE A 35 4.80 -12.64 1.53
C PHE A 35 6.09 -11.89 1.81
N ASN A 36 7.17 -12.63 2.06
CA ASN A 36 8.42 -12.04 2.54
C ASN A 36 9.52 -11.94 1.47
N ASN A 37 9.23 -12.28 0.22
CA ASN A 37 10.20 -12.25 -0.88
C ASN A 37 9.58 -11.63 -2.14
N VAL A 38 9.23 -10.35 -2.05
CA VAL A 38 8.56 -9.59 -3.13
C VAL A 38 9.46 -8.46 -3.59
N SER A 39 9.67 -8.38 -4.89
CA SER A 39 10.42 -7.29 -5.52
C SER A 39 9.47 -6.31 -6.19
N SER A 40 9.69 -5.01 -5.99
CA SER A 40 8.95 -3.96 -6.68
C SER A 40 9.27 -3.92 -8.16
N CYS A 41 8.36 -3.41 -8.96
CA CYS A 41 8.58 -3.23 -10.39
C CYS A 41 9.50 -2.04 -10.71
N GLY A 42 9.52 -1.05 -9.86
CA GLY A 42 10.35 0.14 -9.97
C GLY A 42 10.86 0.59 -8.61
N THR A 43 11.67 1.63 -8.62
CA THR A 43 12.18 2.32 -7.43
C THR A 43 11.55 3.69 -7.23
N ALA A 44 10.52 4.01 -8.00
CA ALA A 44 9.75 5.25 -7.93
C ALA A 44 8.31 4.97 -8.36
N THR A 45 7.36 5.66 -7.74
CA THR A 45 5.90 5.54 -7.98
C THR A 45 5.52 5.69 -9.45
N ALA A 46 6.17 6.64 -10.15
CA ALA A 46 5.90 6.88 -11.57
C ALA A 46 6.18 5.68 -12.49
N VAL A 47 7.09 4.78 -12.08
CA VAL A 47 7.41 3.54 -12.79
C VAL A 47 6.67 2.35 -12.20
N SER A 48 6.68 2.25 -10.87
CA SER A 48 6.20 1.04 -10.19
C SER A 48 4.68 0.89 -10.28
N VAL A 49 3.91 1.96 -10.06
CA VAL A 49 2.44 1.88 -10.08
C VAL A 49 1.91 1.45 -11.45
N PRO A 50 2.24 2.10 -12.59
CA PRO A 50 1.77 1.61 -13.88
C PRO A 50 2.26 0.19 -14.19
N CYS A 51 3.47 -0.18 -13.79
CA CYS A 51 3.98 -1.54 -13.98
C CYS A 51 3.17 -2.58 -13.20
N MET A 52 2.86 -2.34 -11.91
CA MET A 52 2.07 -3.24 -11.07
C MET A 52 0.72 -3.61 -11.69
N PHE A 53 0.11 -2.69 -12.43
CA PHE A 53 -1.19 -2.88 -13.06
C PHE A 53 -1.11 -3.31 -14.54
N SER A 54 0.07 -3.29 -15.16
CA SER A 54 0.25 -3.56 -16.59
C SER A 54 0.07 -5.02 -17.01
N GLY A 55 0.23 -5.95 -16.07
CA GLY A 55 0.33 -7.39 -16.38
C GLY A 55 1.64 -7.79 -17.08
N MET A 56 2.60 -6.89 -17.18
CA MET A 56 3.94 -7.17 -17.73
C MET A 56 4.91 -7.51 -16.60
N PRO A 57 5.72 -8.58 -16.72
CA PRO A 57 6.77 -8.82 -15.75
C PRO A 57 7.81 -7.69 -15.83
N ARG A 58 8.40 -7.34 -14.69
CA ARG A 58 9.34 -6.22 -14.59
C ARG A 58 10.45 -6.25 -15.65
N LYS A 59 11.03 -7.43 -15.92
CA LYS A 59 12.13 -7.59 -16.89
C LYS A 59 11.77 -7.20 -18.33
N ASP A 60 10.47 -7.24 -18.64
CA ASP A 60 9.92 -6.98 -19.98
C ASP A 60 9.02 -5.74 -19.96
N TYR A 61 9.04 -4.96 -18.85
CA TYR A 61 8.19 -3.78 -18.71
C TYR A 61 8.65 -2.67 -19.65
N ASP A 62 7.72 -2.24 -20.47
CA ASP A 62 7.83 -1.10 -21.38
C ASP A 62 6.68 -0.14 -21.09
N GLU A 63 7.00 1.05 -20.62
CA GLU A 63 6.03 2.06 -20.19
C GLU A 63 5.13 2.50 -21.34
N GLN A 64 5.71 2.71 -22.54
CA GLN A 64 4.95 3.12 -23.71
C GLN A 64 3.97 2.02 -24.13
N LEU A 65 4.42 0.78 -24.15
CA LEU A 65 3.57 -0.36 -24.48
C LEU A 65 2.47 -0.56 -23.42
N ALA A 66 2.81 -0.45 -22.15
CA ALA A 66 1.87 -0.59 -21.04
C ALA A 66 0.75 0.46 -21.09
N SER A 67 1.07 1.72 -21.42
CA SER A 67 0.08 2.81 -21.54
C SER A 67 -0.97 2.59 -22.64
N HIS A 68 -0.65 1.77 -23.65
CA HIS A 68 -1.52 1.45 -24.79
C HIS A 68 -2.22 0.10 -24.67
N ARG A 69 -2.07 -0.61 -23.54
CA ARG A 69 -2.69 -1.90 -23.29
C ARG A 69 -3.68 -1.84 -22.14
N GLU A 70 -4.58 -2.82 -22.11
CA GLU A 70 -5.41 -3.06 -20.94
C GLU A 70 -4.54 -3.59 -19.79
N GLY A 71 -4.66 -2.95 -18.64
CA GLY A 71 -4.07 -3.40 -17.39
C GLY A 71 -5.05 -4.23 -16.55
N LEU A 72 -4.61 -4.60 -15.34
CA LEU A 72 -5.42 -5.38 -14.39
C LEU A 72 -6.79 -4.75 -14.12
N LEU A 73 -6.85 -3.43 -13.97
CA LEU A 73 -8.09 -2.72 -13.65
C LEU A 73 -9.08 -2.76 -14.82
N ASP A 74 -8.61 -2.62 -16.06
CA ASP A 74 -9.43 -2.71 -17.27
C ASP A 74 -9.98 -4.13 -17.44
N ILE A 75 -9.12 -5.15 -17.22
CA ILE A 75 -9.51 -6.55 -17.32
C ILE A 75 -10.57 -6.89 -16.26
N ALA A 76 -10.39 -6.41 -15.03
CA ALA A 76 -11.36 -6.59 -13.96
C ALA A 76 -12.71 -5.94 -14.33
N GLN A 77 -12.69 -4.72 -14.86
CA GLN A 77 -13.90 -4.03 -15.30
C GLN A 77 -14.60 -4.79 -16.44
N ARG A 78 -13.85 -5.28 -17.43
CA ARG A 78 -14.36 -6.11 -18.52
C ARG A 78 -14.92 -7.44 -18.03
N ALA A 79 -14.37 -7.99 -16.95
CA ALA A 79 -14.88 -9.20 -16.27
C ALA A 79 -16.14 -8.94 -15.41
N GLY A 80 -16.68 -7.73 -15.42
CA GLY A 80 -17.91 -7.37 -14.71
C GLY A 80 -17.73 -6.80 -13.32
N TYR A 81 -16.49 -6.56 -12.89
CA TYR A 81 -16.23 -5.88 -11.62
C TYR A 81 -16.57 -4.38 -11.72
N LYS A 82 -17.11 -3.82 -10.65
CA LYS A 82 -17.08 -2.38 -10.44
C LYS A 82 -15.70 -2.03 -9.88
N VAL A 83 -14.89 -1.33 -10.67
CA VAL A 83 -13.53 -0.93 -10.29
C VAL A 83 -13.54 0.53 -9.89
N THR A 84 -12.96 0.85 -8.72
CA THR A 84 -12.92 2.23 -8.19
C THR A 84 -11.53 2.51 -7.60
N TRP A 85 -10.95 3.66 -7.95
CA TRP A 85 -9.70 4.16 -7.39
C TRP A 85 -9.97 5.28 -6.38
N ILE A 86 -9.35 5.22 -5.21
CA ILE A 86 -9.39 6.26 -4.17
C ILE A 86 -7.94 6.67 -3.89
N ASP A 87 -7.61 7.93 -4.19
CA ASP A 87 -6.23 8.41 -4.14
C ASP A 87 -5.95 9.28 -2.92
N ASN A 88 -4.89 8.97 -2.19
CA ASN A 88 -4.27 9.84 -1.18
C ASN A 88 -2.78 10.07 -1.47
N ASN A 89 -2.39 9.98 -2.74
CA ASN A 89 -1.03 10.19 -3.20
C ASN A 89 -1.00 11.21 -4.34
N SER A 90 -0.08 11.11 -5.24
CA SER A 90 0.11 12.01 -6.39
C SER A 90 -0.54 11.51 -7.68
N GLY A 91 -1.67 10.79 -7.59
CA GLY A 91 -2.41 10.20 -8.70
C GLY A 91 -1.89 8.82 -9.12
N CYS A 92 -2.66 8.15 -9.96
CA CYS A 92 -2.45 6.74 -10.35
C CYS A 92 -1.45 6.53 -11.50
N LYS A 93 -0.79 7.56 -11.97
CA LYS A 93 0.22 7.49 -13.06
C LYS A 93 -0.30 6.78 -14.33
N GLY A 94 -1.57 7.01 -14.67
CA GLY A 94 -2.22 6.40 -15.83
C GLY A 94 -2.94 5.07 -15.55
N ALA A 95 -2.63 4.38 -14.47
CA ALA A 95 -3.20 3.08 -14.16
C ALA A 95 -4.73 3.10 -13.96
N CYS A 96 -5.31 4.22 -13.53
CA CYS A 96 -6.74 4.36 -13.25
C CYS A 96 -7.52 5.23 -14.24
N ASP A 97 -6.91 5.64 -15.36
CA ASP A 97 -7.53 6.62 -16.28
C ASP A 97 -8.85 6.13 -16.88
N ARG A 98 -9.05 4.82 -16.96
CA ARG A 98 -10.23 4.19 -17.56
C ARG A 98 -11.22 3.61 -16.56
N VAL A 99 -11.00 3.83 -15.26
CA VAL A 99 -11.88 3.35 -14.19
C VAL A 99 -12.43 4.52 -13.37
N GLU A 100 -13.44 4.25 -12.56
CA GLU A 100 -14.01 5.27 -11.68
C GLU A 100 -12.97 5.75 -10.66
N GLN A 101 -12.86 7.06 -10.53
CA GLN A 101 -12.09 7.69 -9.46
C GLN A 101 -13.08 8.28 -8.44
N PHE A 102 -13.03 7.78 -7.21
CA PHE A 102 -13.90 8.28 -6.13
C PHE A 102 -13.36 9.60 -5.60
N LYS A 103 -14.16 10.65 -5.74
CA LYS A 103 -13.80 11.95 -5.19
C LYS A 103 -14.01 11.93 -3.67
N ILE A 104 -12.92 12.10 -2.93
CA ILE A 104 -12.96 12.16 -1.46
C ILE A 104 -13.83 13.36 -1.03
N PRO A 105 -14.83 13.16 -0.15
CA PRO A 105 -15.69 14.24 0.34
C PRO A 105 -14.90 15.35 1.02
N GLU A 106 -15.29 16.61 0.76
CA GLU A 106 -14.63 17.79 1.31
C GLU A 106 -14.54 17.79 2.86
N PRO A 107 -15.56 17.36 3.63
CA PRO A 107 -15.43 17.25 5.07
C PRO A 107 -14.31 16.32 5.55
N LEU A 108 -14.01 15.25 4.80
CA LEU A 108 -12.89 14.35 5.11
C LEU A 108 -11.56 15.02 4.81
N GLN A 109 -11.47 15.78 3.70
CA GLN A 109 -10.28 16.56 3.39
C GLN A 109 -10.00 17.61 4.46
N GLN A 110 -11.03 18.35 4.91
CA GLN A 110 -10.89 19.33 5.98
C GLN A 110 -10.43 18.71 7.30
N LYS A 111 -10.83 17.47 7.59
CA LYS A 111 -10.47 16.75 8.82
C LYS A 111 -9.03 16.23 8.80
N TRP A 112 -8.59 15.68 7.66
CA TRP A 112 -7.38 14.86 7.59
C TRP A 112 -6.23 15.49 6.82
N CYS A 113 -6.45 16.60 6.09
CA CYS A 113 -5.44 17.21 5.25
C CYS A 113 -4.86 18.47 5.89
N GLN A 114 -3.54 18.64 5.73
CA GLN A 114 -2.80 19.86 6.08
C GLN A 114 -1.82 20.15 4.94
N ASP A 115 -1.72 21.40 4.52
CA ASP A 115 -0.80 21.83 3.45
C ASP A 115 -0.90 20.99 2.16
N ALA A 116 -2.13 20.64 1.74
CA ALA A 116 -2.44 19.79 0.59
C ALA A 116 -1.98 18.30 0.70
N GLU A 117 -1.51 17.85 1.85
CA GLU A 117 -1.19 16.45 2.14
C GLU A 117 -2.12 15.93 3.25
N CYS A 118 -2.54 14.66 3.15
CA CYS A 118 -3.50 14.11 4.09
C CYS A 118 -2.91 12.88 4.81
N PHE A 119 -3.30 12.68 6.07
CA PHE A 119 -3.06 11.42 6.76
C PHE A 119 -3.86 10.29 6.11
N ASP A 120 -3.32 9.07 6.13
CA ASP A 120 -3.95 7.90 5.49
C ASP A 120 -5.24 7.42 6.19
N ASP A 121 -5.60 7.97 7.39
CA ASP A 121 -6.95 7.87 7.95
C ASP A 121 -8.04 8.29 6.95
N ILE A 122 -7.72 9.20 6.03
CA ILE A 122 -8.66 9.64 4.98
C ILE A 122 -9.10 8.49 4.09
N LEU A 123 -8.23 7.50 3.86
CA LEU A 123 -8.57 6.30 3.06
C LEU A 123 -9.54 5.38 3.81
N ILE A 124 -9.38 5.24 5.14
CA ILE A 124 -10.30 4.48 6.00
C ILE A 124 -11.70 5.09 5.93
N GLU A 125 -11.80 6.39 6.14
CA GLU A 125 -13.07 7.10 6.12
C GLU A 125 -13.66 7.17 4.69
N SER A 126 -12.82 7.29 3.67
CA SER A 126 -13.26 7.27 2.27
C SER A 126 -13.79 5.91 1.85
N LEU A 127 -13.17 4.81 2.30
CA LEU A 127 -13.70 3.47 2.07
C LEU A 127 -15.09 3.32 2.71
N LYS A 128 -15.25 3.74 3.97
CA LYS A 128 -16.56 3.73 4.66
C LYS A 128 -17.60 4.56 3.90
N ALA A 129 -17.24 5.78 3.50
CA ALA A 129 -18.11 6.65 2.72
C ALA A 129 -18.49 6.00 1.38
N TYR A 130 -17.53 5.47 0.64
CA TYR A 130 -17.79 4.77 -0.62
C TYR A 130 -18.74 3.58 -0.44
N LEU A 131 -18.54 2.75 0.59
CA LEU A 131 -19.39 1.60 0.86
C LEU A 131 -20.86 2.00 1.10
N THR A 132 -21.14 3.19 1.65
CA THR A 132 -22.51 3.70 1.83
C THR A 132 -23.17 4.13 0.53
N THR A 133 -22.41 4.41 -0.52
CA THR A 133 -22.94 4.81 -1.83
C THR A 133 -23.40 3.63 -2.68
N ILE A 134 -23.10 2.41 -2.27
CA ILE A 134 -23.42 1.20 -3.03
C ILE A 134 -24.92 0.95 -2.96
N PRO A 135 -25.64 0.93 -4.11
CA PRO A 135 -27.05 0.56 -4.13
C PRO A 135 -27.25 -0.87 -3.61
N LYS A 136 -28.33 -1.08 -2.84
CA LYS A 136 -28.62 -2.40 -2.22
C LYS A 136 -28.87 -3.52 -3.23
N ASP A 137 -29.28 -3.17 -4.43
CA ASP A 137 -29.54 -4.07 -5.56
C ASP A 137 -28.31 -4.27 -6.48
N ASP A 138 -27.21 -3.55 -6.23
CA ASP A 138 -25.97 -3.73 -7.00
C ASP A 138 -25.13 -4.88 -6.42
N THR A 139 -25.26 -6.05 -7.04
CA THR A 139 -24.58 -7.30 -6.65
C THR A 139 -23.23 -7.52 -7.37
N ARG A 140 -22.79 -6.58 -8.20
CA ARG A 140 -21.53 -6.72 -8.94
C ARG A 140 -20.33 -6.87 -7.98
N PRO A 141 -19.38 -7.76 -8.29
CA PRO A 141 -18.13 -7.82 -7.54
C PRO A 141 -17.38 -6.49 -7.67
N ARG A 142 -16.60 -6.13 -6.62
CA ARG A 142 -15.91 -4.85 -6.55
C ARG A 142 -14.43 -5.04 -6.35
N LEU A 143 -13.64 -4.26 -7.10
CA LEU A 143 -12.21 -4.05 -6.88
C LEU A 143 -12.02 -2.57 -6.52
N ILE A 144 -11.67 -2.29 -5.28
CA ILE A 144 -11.44 -0.94 -4.78
C ILE A 144 -9.95 -0.81 -4.56
N VAL A 145 -9.33 0.16 -5.23
CA VAL A 145 -7.90 0.48 -5.04
C VAL A 145 -7.78 1.69 -4.14
N LEU A 146 -7.01 1.57 -3.07
CA LEU A 146 -6.65 2.64 -2.15
C LEU A 146 -5.17 2.94 -2.33
N HIS A 147 -4.82 4.18 -2.68
CA HIS A 147 -3.43 4.59 -2.89
C HIS A 147 -2.98 5.47 -1.73
N GLN A 148 -2.05 4.95 -0.91
CA GLN A 148 -1.57 5.60 0.31
C GLN A 148 -0.54 6.70 0.02
N MET A 149 -0.47 7.68 0.93
CA MET A 149 0.69 8.55 1.11
C MET A 149 1.85 7.78 1.80
N GLY A 150 1.53 6.86 2.68
CA GLY A 150 2.45 5.92 3.29
C GLY A 150 3.69 6.55 3.93
N SER A 151 4.84 6.02 3.55
CA SER A 151 6.16 6.44 4.08
C SER A 151 6.90 7.42 3.16
N HIS A 152 6.19 8.18 2.31
CA HIS A 152 6.80 9.07 1.31
C HIS A 152 7.73 10.12 1.95
N GLY A 153 9.02 10.03 1.61
CA GLY A 153 10.07 10.93 2.09
C GLY A 153 10.15 12.27 1.34
N PRO A 154 11.03 13.19 1.80
CA PRO A 154 11.88 13.10 2.99
C PRO A 154 11.18 13.47 4.30
N ALA A 155 9.95 13.97 4.27
CA ALA A 155 9.25 14.53 5.42
C ALA A 155 8.50 13.45 6.23
N TYR A 156 9.17 12.35 6.62
CA TYR A 156 8.54 11.23 7.37
C TYR A 156 7.77 11.68 8.60
N TYR A 157 8.28 12.67 9.33
CA TYR A 157 7.66 13.23 10.54
C TYR A 157 6.27 13.86 10.28
N LYS A 158 5.97 14.24 9.02
CA LYS A 158 4.67 14.78 8.61
C LYS A 158 3.68 13.68 8.18
N ARG A 159 4.16 12.46 7.94
CA ARG A 159 3.32 11.35 7.45
C ARG A 159 2.50 10.68 8.54
N VAL A 160 2.77 10.99 9.79
CA VAL A 160 2.17 10.30 10.95
C VAL A 160 1.54 11.29 11.91
N PRO A 161 0.34 11.00 12.44
CA PRO A 161 -0.22 11.69 13.58
C PRO A 161 0.70 11.54 14.82
N GLU A 162 0.67 12.52 15.73
CA GLU A 162 1.54 12.52 16.92
C GLU A 162 1.44 11.25 17.76
N ALA A 163 0.24 10.65 17.81
CA ALA A 163 0.00 9.41 18.56
C ALA A 163 0.86 8.22 18.08
N PHE A 164 1.32 8.25 16.83
CA PHE A 164 2.13 7.18 16.24
C PHE A 164 3.64 7.47 16.25
N LYS A 165 4.09 8.60 16.78
CA LYS A 165 5.51 8.92 17.00
C LYS A 165 6.04 8.22 18.26
N VAL A 166 6.02 6.88 18.22
CA VAL A 166 6.38 6.01 19.35
C VAL A 166 7.89 5.82 19.46
N PHE A 167 8.56 5.62 18.32
CA PHE A 167 10.00 5.47 18.26
C PHE A 167 10.68 6.85 18.31
N LYS A 168 11.56 7.08 19.28
CA LYS A 168 12.21 8.37 19.55
C LYS A 168 13.71 8.17 19.81
N PRO A 169 14.58 9.19 19.55
CA PRO A 169 14.25 10.51 19.01
C PRO A 169 13.81 10.47 17.54
N THR A 170 13.15 11.53 17.05
CA THR A 170 12.71 11.68 15.66
C THR A 170 13.56 12.68 14.87
N CYS A 171 13.53 12.56 13.54
CA CYS A 171 14.14 13.47 12.58
C CYS A 171 13.04 14.38 12.00
N ASP A 172 12.84 15.53 12.60
CA ASP A 172 11.72 16.44 12.27
C ASP A 172 12.14 17.52 11.27
N THR A 173 12.83 17.12 10.19
CA THR A 173 13.29 18.00 9.12
C THR A 173 13.33 17.27 7.78
N ASN A 174 13.22 18.04 6.68
CA ASN A 174 13.42 17.51 5.32
C ASN A 174 14.92 17.32 4.98
N ALA A 175 15.82 17.96 5.74
CA ALA A 175 17.27 17.79 5.59
C ALA A 175 17.74 16.53 6.35
N ILE A 176 17.21 15.38 5.95
CA ILE A 176 17.35 14.08 6.66
C ILE A 176 18.82 13.64 6.83
N GLN A 177 19.72 14.06 5.94
CA GLN A 177 21.16 13.76 6.02
C GLN A 177 21.83 14.40 7.24
N GLY A 178 21.23 15.44 7.83
CA GLY A 178 21.68 16.10 9.04
C GLY A 178 21.25 15.42 10.34
N CYS A 179 20.33 14.48 10.28
CA CYS A 179 19.86 13.72 11.43
C CYS A 179 20.83 12.59 11.79
N THR A 180 20.78 12.15 13.05
CA THR A 180 21.41 10.88 13.40
C THR A 180 20.69 9.73 12.69
N ARG A 181 21.42 8.63 12.42
CA ARG A 181 20.82 7.45 11.78
C ARG A 181 19.62 6.92 12.58
N ASP A 182 19.73 6.86 13.90
CA ASP A 182 18.63 6.37 14.76
C ASP A 182 17.41 7.26 14.71
N ALA A 183 17.58 8.59 14.71
CA ALA A 183 16.47 9.52 14.61
C ALA A 183 15.76 9.40 13.25
N LEU A 184 16.51 9.24 12.16
CA LEU A 184 15.96 9.04 10.83
C LEU A 184 15.19 7.73 10.74
N LEU A 185 15.79 6.61 11.20
CA LEU A 185 15.14 5.30 11.24
C LEU A 185 13.89 5.32 12.12
N ASN A 186 13.93 5.99 13.28
CA ASN A 186 12.75 6.11 14.14
C ASN A 186 11.60 6.85 13.46
N SER A 187 11.91 7.94 12.75
CA SER A 187 10.91 8.69 12.00
C SER A 187 10.29 7.85 10.88
N TYR A 188 11.10 7.09 10.17
CA TYR A 188 10.65 6.17 9.13
C TYR A 188 9.84 5.00 9.72
N ASP A 189 10.30 4.36 10.79
CA ASP A 189 9.60 3.25 11.45
C ASP A 189 8.24 3.67 12.03
N ASN A 190 8.11 4.91 12.48
CA ASN A 190 6.81 5.45 12.90
C ASN A 190 5.81 5.51 11.74
N THR A 191 6.25 5.74 10.49
CA THR A 191 5.35 5.69 9.32
C THR A 191 4.85 4.28 9.05
N LEU A 192 5.68 3.27 9.29
CA LEU A 192 5.30 1.86 9.14
C LEU A 192 4.35 1.41 10.25
N LEU A 193 4.58 1.87 11.48
CA LEU A 193 3.65 1.64 12.60
C LEU A 193 2.27 2.27 12.31
N TYR A 194 2.24 3.43 11.68
CA TYR A 194 1.00 4.06 11.25
C TYR A 194 0.34 3.32 10.07
N THR A 195 1.12 2.82 9.12
CA THR A 195 0.63 1.95 8.04
C THR A 195 -0.01 0.67 8.59
N ASP A 196 0.58 0.06 9.63
CA ASP A 196 0.01 -1.10 10.34
C ASP A 196 -1.39 -0.80 10.88
N TYR A 197 -1.56 0.33 11.58
CA TYR A 197 -2.86 0.80 12.07
C TYR A 197 -3.86 1.04 10.94
N VAL A 198 -3.43 1.67 9.85
CA VAL A 198 -4.32 1.97 8.70
C VAL A 198 -4.82 0.66 8.08
N LEU A 199 -3.93 -0.31 7.86
CA LEU A 199 -4.29 -1.60 7.27
C LEU A 199 -5.21 -2.41 8.20
N ASP A 200 -4.96 -2.43 9.50
CA ASP A 200 -5.83 -3.05 10.49
C ASP A 200 -7.23 -2.42 10.48
N SER A 201 -7.30 -1.09 10.49
CA SER A 201 -8.56 -0.33 10.46
C SER A 201 -9.38 -0.57 9.17
N LEU A 202 -8.69 -0.74 8.04
CA LEU A 202 -9.33 -1.14 6.77
C LEU A 202 -9.87 -2.57 6.87
N ILE A 203 -9.11 -3.50 7.43
CA ILE A 203 -9.53 -4.89 7.66
C ILE A 203 -10.75 -4.93 8.60
N GLU A 204 -10.74 -4.18 9.70
CA GLU A 204 -11.89 -4.07 10.60
C GLU A 204 -13.14 -3.51 9.88
N THR A 205 -12.97 -2.52 9.01
CA THR A 205 -14.07 -2.02 8.17
C THR A 205 -14.63 -3.13 7.27
N LEU A 206 -13.76 -3.94 6.67
CA LEU A 206 -14.15 -5.05 5.81
C LEU A 206 -14.80 -6.21 6.59
N LYS A 207 -14.34 -6.53 7.81
CA LYS A 207 -14.96 -7.51 8.71
C LYS A 207 -16.41 -7.14 9.03
N ASN A 208 -16.67 -5.83 9.22
CA ASN A 208 -18.00 -5.32 9.51
C ASN A 208 -18.91 -5.23 8.27
N THR A 209 -18.38 -5.48 7.07
CA THR A 209 -19.14 -5.50 5.80
C THR A 209 -19.63 -6.92 5.49
N THR A 210 -20.46 -7.47 6.36
CA THR A 210 -20.83 -8.89 6.41
C THR A 210 -21.67 -9.38 5.23
N GLN A 211 -22.26 -8.48 4.44
CA GLN A 211 -23.04 -8.82 3.24
C GLN A 211 -22.18 -9.22 2.03
N TYR A 212 -20.87 -9.07 2.11
CA TYR A 212 -19.92 -9.42 1.05
C TYR A 212 -18.84 -10.37 1.54
N GLU A 213 -18.32 -11.18 0.63
CA GLU A 213 -17.00 -11.81 0.78
C GLU A 213 -15.93 -10.74 0.61
N THR A 214 -15.25 -10.40 1.68
CA THR A 214 -14.28 -9.31 1.69
C THR A 214 -12.85 -9.83 1.79
N GLY A 215 -11.92 -9.12 1.16
CA GLY A 215 -10.49 -9.37 1.28
C GLY A 215 -9.71 -8.08 1.07
N LEU A 216 -8.52 -8.04 1.64
CA LEU A 216 -7.57 -6.96 1.47
C LEU A 216 -6.27 -7.52 0.93
N TRP A 217 -5.68 -6.84 -0.03
CA TRP A 217 -4.35 -7.09 -0.56
C TRP A 217 -3.53 -5.81 -0.46
N TYR A 218 -2.46 -5.83 0.31
CA TYR A 218 -1.51 -4.74 0.43
C TYR A 218 -0.21 -5.08 -0.29
N LEU A 219 0.33 -4.12 -1.04
CA LEU A 219 1.62 -4.20 -1.70
C LEU A 219 2.21 -2.80 -1.80
N SER A 220 3.43 -2.59 -1.28
CA SER A 220 4.14 -1.32 -1.49
C SER A 220 4.66 -1.23 -2.92
N ASP A 221 4.60 -0.04 -3.48
CA ASP A 221 5.06 0.22 -4.84
C ASP A 221 6.60 0.17 -4.97
N HIS A 222 7.33 0.67 -3.98
CA HIS A 222 8.78 0.54 -3.82
C HIS A 222 9.18 0.70 -2.35
N GLY A 223 10.45 0.51 -2.06
CA GLY A 223 11.03 0.75 -0.75
C GLY A 223 11.77 2.08 -0.67
N GLU A 224 12.65 2.22 0.34
CA GLU A 224 13.32 3.48 0.70
C GLU A 224 14.73 3.25 1.23
N SER A 225 15.68 4.08 0.82
CA SER A 225 17.01 4.16 1.42
C SER A 225 17.03 5.22 2.51
N THR A 226 17.57 4.87 3.67
CA THR A 226 17.71 5.77 4.83
C THR A 226 19.18 6.00 5.23
N GLY A 227 20.09 5.97 4.22
CA GLY A 227 21.53 6.19 4.38
C GLY A 227 22.39 4.97 4.12
N GLU A 228 21.81 3.85 3.66
CA GLU A 228 22.56 2.65 3.26
C GLU A 228 23.50 2.99 2.09
N SER A 229 24.79 2.66 2.25
CA SER A 229 25.86 3.02 1.28
C SER A 229 25.87 4.50 0.89
N GLY A 230 25.41 5.40 1.78
CA GLY A 230 25.31 6.84 1.52
C GLY A 230 24.12 7.23 0.66
N MET A 231 23.22 6.30 0.33
CA MET A 231 22.00 6.57 -0.42
C MET A 231 20.84 6.94 0.52
N TYR A 232 20.07 7.91 0.10
CA TYR A 232 18.85 8.36 0.78
C TYR A 232 17.70 8.40 -0.23
N LEU A 233 16.46 8.23 0.27
CA LEU A 233 15.26 8.25 -0.53
C LEU A 233 15.22 7.07 -1.54
N HIS A 234 14.52 7.26 -2.63
CA HIS A 234 14.23 6.26 -3.66
C HIS A 234 14.59 6.79 -5.06
N GLY A 235 14.25 6.01 -6.11
CA GLY A 235 14.45 6.44 -7.50
C GLY A 235 15.83 6.12 -8.07
N ALA A 236 16.66 5.32 -7.39
CA ALA A 236 17.90 4.83 -7.98
C ALA A 236 17.61 3.95 -9.21
N PRO A 237 18.46 4.00 -10.26
CA PRO A 237 18.33 3.06 -11.37
C PRO A 237 18.26 1.62 -10.85
N TYR A 238 17.27 0.86 -11.25
CA TYR A 238 16.96 -0.44 -10.65
C TYR A 238 18.15 -1.41 -10.61
N ALA A 239 18.99 -1.40 -11.64
CA ALA A 239 20.17 -2.28 -11.74
C ALA A 239 21.21 -2.06 -10.65
N ILE A 240 21.23 -0.88 -10.02
CA ILE A 240 22.17 -0.49 -8.96
C ILE A 240 21.45 -0.10 -7.66
N ALA A 241 20.13 -0.20 -7.65
CA ALA A 241 19.32 0.13 -6.49
C ALA A 241 19.61 -0.85 -5.34
N PRO A 242 19.79 -0.36 -4.11
CA PRO A 242 19.90 -1.26 -2.96
C PRO A 242 18.57 -1.99 -2.73
N THR A 243 18.65 -3.15 -2.07
CA THR A 243 17.47 -3.98 -1.76
C THR A 243 16.42 -3.22 -0.94
N GLN A 244 16.84 -2.22 -0.18
CA GLN A 244 15.97 -1.31 0.57
C GLN A 244 14.96 -0.58 -0.33
N GLN A 245 15.30 -0.33 -1.60
CA GLN A 245 14.39 0.32 -2.55
C GLN A 245 13.56 -0.68 -3.36
N THR A 246 13.96 -1.95 -3.42
CA THR A 246 13.34 -2.93 -4.32
C THR A 246 12.64 -4.08 -3.61
N HIS A 247 13.00 -4.40 -2.36
CA HIS A 247 12.36 -5.44 -1.57
C HIS A 247 11.23 -4.84 -0.73
N VAL A 248 9.98 -5.20 -1.07
CA VAL A 248 8.77 -4.58 -0.56
C VAL A 248 7.89 -5.55 0.21
N PRO A 249 7.12 -5.08 1.21
CA PRO A 249 6.17 -5.90 1.91
C PRO A 249 4.92 -6.13 1.05
N MET A 250 4.39 -7.35 1.12
CA MET A 250 3.09 -7.72 0.56
C MET A 250 2.36 -8.63 1.53
N LEU A 251 1.07 -8.37 1.74
CA LEU A 251 0.23 -9.23 2.56
C LEU A 251 -1.19 -9.31 2.01
N MET A 252 -1.88 -10.40 2.36
CA MET A 252 -3.29 -10.60 2.04
C MET A 252 -4.06 -11.04 3.28
N TRP A 253 -5.27 -10.53 3.38
CA TRP A 253 -6.27 -10.95 4.36
C TRP A 253 -7.58 -11.28 3.66
N PHE A 254 -8.30 -12.28 4.17
CA PHE A 254 -9.59 -12.72 3.66
C PHE A 254 -10.59 -12.91 4.80
N SER A 255 -11.84 -12.52 4.59
CA SER A 255 -12.93 -12.77 5.55
C SER A 255 -13.21 -14.26 5.70
N ASP A 256 -13.81 -14.64 6.84
CA ASP A 256 -14.16 -16.04 7.11
C ASP A 256 -15.12 -16.60 6.06
N LEU A 257 -15.99 -15.76 5.51
CA LEU A 257 -16.89 -16.15 4.44
C LEU A 257 -16.11 -16.55 3.17
N TRP A 258 -15.14 -15.70 2.77
CA TRP A 258 -14.27 -16.01 1.64
C TRP A 258 -13.42 -17.26 1.88
N LYS A 259 -12.83 -17.39 3.08
CA LYS A 259 -12.03 -18.57 3.44
C LYS A 259 -12.81 -19.88 3.33
N LYS A 260 -14.10 -19.87 3.71
CA LYS A 260 -15.00 -21.04 3.59
C LYS A 260 -15.26 -21.42 2.13
N GLN A 261 -15.45 -20.44 1.24
CA GLN A 261 -15.78 -20.71 -0.16
C GLN A 261 -14.56 -21.06 -1.01
N ALA A 262 -13.38 -20.46 -0.71
CA ALA A 262 -12.15 -20.61 -1.47
C ALA A 262 -11.02 -21.27 -0.65
N THR A 263 -11.35 -22.24 0.19
CA THR A 263 -10.41 -22.85 1.15
C THR A 263 -9.14 -23.37 0.48
N GLU A 264 -9.27 -24.13 -0.61
CA GLU A 264 -8.11 -24.75 -1.27
C GLU A 264 -7.27 -23.71 -2.03
N GLN A 265 -7.90 -22.70 -2.62
CA GLN A 265 -7.21 -21.60 -3.30
C GLN A 265 -6.40 -20.78 -2.29
N ILE A 266 -6.97 -20.45 -1.12
CA ILE A 266 -6.27 -19.71 -0.07
C ILE A 266 -5.13 -20.53 0.54
N LYS A 267 -5.31 -21.84 0.75
CA LYS A 267 -4.21 -22.73 1.18
C LYS A 267 -3.10 -22.80 0.14
N CYS A 268 -3.45 -22.88 -1.15
CA CYS A 268 -2.48 -22.85 -2.23
C CYS A 268 -1.70 -21.52 -2.23
N LEU A 269 -2.40 -20.39 -2.11
CA LEU A 269 -1.80 -19.07 -2.03
C LEU A 269 -0.85 -18.94 -0.83
N ALA A 270 -1.27 -19.41 0.34
CA ALA A 270 -0.45 -19.36 1.55
C ALA A 270 0.86 -20.16 1.42
N LYS A 271 0.88 -21.23 0.63
CA LYS A 271 2.11 -21.99 0.35
C LYS A 271 3.11 -21.23 -0.53
N GLN A 272 2.67 -20.19 -1.24
CA GLN A 272 3.51 -19.37 -2.12
C GLN A 272 4.21 -18.22 -1.39
N ASN A 273 3.95 -18.02 -0.11
CA ASN A 273 4.38 -16.84 0.64
C ASN A 273 5.91 -16.68 0.77
N LYS A 274 6.70 -17.73 0.48
CA LYS A 274 8.17 -17.72 0.48
C LYS A 274 8.77 -17.66 -0.92
N ASN A 275 7.94 -17.81 -1.97
CA ASN A 275 8.41 -17.76 -3.34
C ASN A 275 8.78 -16.32 -3.71
N GLN A 276 9.78 -16.18 -4.57
CA GLN A 276 10.11 -14.89 -5.14
C GLN A 276 8.98 -14.44 -6.07
N LEU A 277 8.49 -13.23 -5.83
CA LEU A 277 7.49 -12.55 -6.63
C LEU A 277 8.04 -11.22 -7.14
N SER A 278 7.69 -10.85 -8.37
CA SER A 278 8.13 -9.60 -9.00
C SER A 278 7.11 -9.10 -10.02
#